data_24fbb2d2696acb7f85099cff9529abad
#
_entry.id   24fbb2d2696acb7f85099cff9529abad
#
_cell.length_a   1.000
_cell.length_b   1.000
_cell.length_c   1.000
_cell.angle_alpha   90.00
_cell.angle_beta   90.00
_cell.angle_gamma   90.00
#
_symmetry.space_group_name_H-M   'P 1'
#
loop_
_entity.id
_entity.type
_entity.pdbx_description
1 polymer ?
#
loop_
_entity_poly.entity_id
_entity_poly.type
_entity_poly.pdbx_seq_one_letter_code
_entity_poly.pdbx_strand_id
1 'polypeptide(L)'
;MKLISLIALMLAGFALKLLAVPAAPFLITFAQPDGSTFQAHLKGDEYFSWIETENKMILVKSKASGFFEFAMIKRDEKNRLILFPSGIPVIKRGHSALRTDHNIPKITREQLGKIWQSRIDERRNIELVPANES
;
A
#
# COMPACT_ATOMS: atom_id res chain seq x y z
N MET A 1 -7.43 51.11 4.49
CA MET A 1 -6.74 50.38 3.37
C MET A 1 -5.64 49.42 3.82
N LYS A 2 -5.00 49.62 4.94
CA LYS A 2 -3.98 48.70 5.47
C LYS A 2 -4.53 47.39 6.05
N LEU A 3 -5.79 47.35 6.52
CA LEU A 3 -6.43 46.15 7.07
C LEU A 3 -6.79 45.10 6.00
N ILE A 4 -7.19 45.55 4.80
CA ILE A 4 -7.56 44.66 3.69
C ILE A 4 -6.31 43.93 3.13
N SER A 5 -5.17 44.64 3.15
CA SER A 5 -3.89 44.06 2.71
C SER A 5 -3.36 42.96 3.66
N LEU A 6 -3.65 43.10 4.98
CA LEU A 6 -3.26 42.10 5.97
C LEU A 6 -4.13 40.83 5.90
N ILE A 7 -5.43 40.99 5.60
CA ILE A 7 -6.36 39.87 5.44
C ILE A 7 -6.03 39.08 4.18
N ALA A 8 -5.67 39.75 3.08
CA ALA A 8 -5.23 39.08 1.85
C ALA A 8 -3.92 38.30 2.04
N LEU A 9 -3.01 38.79 2.87
CA LEU A 9 -1.75 38.09 3.18
C LEU A 9 -1.98 36.87 4.10
N MET A 10 -2.98 36.91 4.98
CA MET A 10 -3.34 35.74 5.82
C MET A 10 -4.06 34.64 5.05
N LEU A 11 -4.83 34.99 4.02
CA LEU A 11 -5.47 33.95 3.16
C LEU A 11 -4.50 33.25 2.20
N ALA A 12 -3.40 33.88 1.84
CA ALA A 12 -2.37 33.26 1.00
C ALA A 12 -1.51 32.21 1.73
N GLY A 13 -1.54 32.20 3.08
CA GLY A 13 -0.77 31.25 3.90
C GLY A 13 -1.44 29.89 4.08
N PHE A 14 -2.70 29.71 3.66
CA PHE A 14 -3.45 28.45 3.81
C PHE A 14 -3.52 27.63 2.51
N ALA A 15 -2.52 27.74 1.65
CA ALA A 15 -2.27 26.68 0.69
C ALA A 15 -1.74 25.49 1.48
N LEU A 16 -2.66 24.72 2.08
CA LEU A 16 -2.40 23.38 2.56
C LEU A 16 -1.79 22.62 1.39
N LYS A 17 -0.47 22.52 1.38
CA LYS A 17 0.21 21.51 0.59
C LYS A 17 -0.30 20.19 1.14
N LEU A 18 -1.24 19.58 0.45
CA LEU A 18 -1.46 18.13 0.52
C LEU A 18 -0.17 17.50 0.07
N LEU A 19 0.79 17.42 1.00
CA LEU A 19 1.97 16.61 0.81
C LEU A 19 1.41 15.18 0.73
N ALA A 20 1.39 14.62 -0.47
CA ALA A 20 1.33 13.18 -0.61
C ALA A 20 2.35 12.63 0.38
N VAL A 21 1.87 11.92 1.41
CA VAL A 21 2.75 11.37 2.43
C VAL A 21 3.61 10.34 1.72
N PRO A 22 4.91 10.59 1.53
CA PRO A 22 5.76 9.59 0.90
C PRO A 22 5.70 8.33 1.76
N ALA A 23 5.70 7.17 1.11
CA ALA A 23 5.82 5.89 1.80
C ALA A 23 6.91 5.99 2.86
N ALA A 24 6.58 5.67 4.10
CA ALA A 24 7.45 5.89 5.25
C ALA A 24 8.82 5.22 5.00
N PRO A 25 9.94 5.95 5.01
CA PRO A 25 11.27 5.37 4.74
C PRO A 25 11.75 4.45 5.87
N PHE A 26 11.05 4.44 6.99
CA PHE A 26 11.40 3.68 8.20
C PHE A 26 10.55 2.40 8.33
N LEU A 27 11.02 1.50 9.17
CA LEU A 27 10.29 0.28 9.54
C LEU A 27 9.09 0.62 10.41
N ILE A 28 7.95 0.05 10.07
CA ILE A 28 6.70 0.13 10.84
C ILE A 28 6.47 -1.20 11.54
N THR A 29 6.03 -1.17 12.78
CA THR A 29 5.63 -2.36 13.52
C THR A 29 4.18 -2.71 13.20
N PHE A 30 3.96 -3.92 12.72
CA PHE A 30 2.65 -4.49 12.44
C PHE A 30 2.33 -5.55 13.50
N ALA A 31 1.06 -5.62 13.92
CA ALA A 31 0.57 -6.63 14.86
C ALA A 31 -0.26 -7.69 14.12
N GLN A 32 -0.02 -8.95 14.48
CA GLN A 32 -0.83 -10.09 14.04
C GLN A 32 -2.02 -10.31 15.01
N PRO A 33 -3.08 -11.01 14.58
CA PRO A 33 -4.23 -11.30 15.45
C PRO A 33 -3.89 -12.07 16.73
N ASP A 34 -2.81 -12.84 16.74
CA ASP A 34 -2.31 -13.58 17.89
C ASP A 34 -1.48 -12.75 18.89
N GLY A 35 -1.34 -11.43 18.63
CA GLY A 35 -0.53 -10.51 19.42
C GLY A 35 0.96 -10.48 19.05
N SER A 36 1.45 -11.36 18.19
CA SER A 36 2.81 -11.28 17.68
C SER A 36 3.00 -10.05 16.80
N THR A 37 4.21 -9.54 16.73
CA THR A 37 4.55 -8.36 15.93
C THR A 37 5.72 -8.62 14.99
N PHE A 38 5.75 -7.91 13.88
CA PHE A 38 6.88 -7.88 12.94
C PHE A 38 7.10 -6.47 12.42
N GLN A 39 8.28 -6.21 11.86
CA GLN A 39 8.61 -4.94 11.25
C GLN A 39 8.74 -5.07 9.75
N ALA A 40 8.22 -4.08 9.02
CA ALA A 40 8.27 -4.03 7.57
C ALA A 40 8.16 -2.58 7.09
N HIS A 41 8.41 -2.35 5.81
CA HIS A 41 8.22 -1.06 5.16
C HIS A 41 6.84 -0.97 4.52
N LEU A 42 6.18 0.16 4.68
CA LEU A 42 5.05 0.53 3.83
C LEU A 42 5.60 1.24 2.59
N LYS A 43 5.25 0.75 1.41
CA LYS A 43 5.68 1.25 0.11
C LYS A 43 4.49 1.63 -0.76
N GLY A 44 4.75 2.43 -1.81
CA GLY A 44 3.72 2.85 -2.75
C GLY A 44 3.19 4.25 -2.50
N ASP A 45 2.00 4.52 -3.02
CA ASP A 45 1.32 5.83 -2.98
C ASP A 45 -0.18 5.67 -2.75
N GLU A 46 -0.96 6.72 -3.00
CA GLU A 46 -2.41 6.74 -2.84
C GLU A 46 -3.16 5.82 -3.82
N TYR A 47 -2.54 5.42 -4.92
CA TYR A 47 -3.15 4.52 -5.90
C TYR A 47 -2.95 3.05 -5.56
N PHE A 48 -1.75 2.73 -5.09
CA PHE A 48 -1.39 1.36 -4.72
C PHE A 48 -0.27 1.36 -3.68
N SER A 49 -0.53 0.74 -2.54
CA SER A 49 0.45 0.53 -1.48
C SER A 49 0.62 -0.95 -1.17
N TRP A 50 1.80 -1.33 -0.71
CA TRP A 50 2.11 -2.68 -0.27
C TRP A 50 3.05 -2.66 0.93
N ILE A 51 3.11 -3.77 1.64
CA ILE A 51 4.02 -3.98 2.75
C ILE A 51 5.19 -4.83 2.25
N GLU A 52 6.41 -4.41 2.54
CA GLU A 52 7.63 -5.06 2.07
C GLU A 52 8.55 -5.33 3.25
N THR A 53 8.97 -6.58 3.44
CA THR A 53 9.97 -6.95 4.43
C THR A 53 11.35 -6.44 4.04
N GLU A 54 12.32 -6.46 4.99
CA GLU A 54 13.73 -6.13 4.70
C GLU A 54 14.31 -7.04 3.60
N ASN A 55 13.87 -8.29 3.53
CA ASN A 55 14.27 -9.26 2.49
C ASN A 55 13.50 -9.09 1.17
N LYS A 56 12.79 -7.97 0.99
CA LYS A 56 12.03 -7.66 -0.23
C LYS A 56 10.86 -8.61 -0.52
N MET A 57 10.34 -9.29 0.48
CA MET A 57 9.12 -10.09 0.36
C MET A 57 7.89 -9.20 0.53
N ILE A 58 6.89 -9.39 -0.30
CA ILE A 58 5.65 -8.62 -0.27
C ILE A 58 4.65 -9.32 0.63
N LEU A 59 3.95 -8.53 1.44
CA LEU A 59 2.95 -9.01 2.39
C LEU A 59 1.59 -8.40 2.07
N VAL A 60 0.54 -9.16 2.36
CA VAL A 60 -0.85 -8.70 2.34
C VAL A 60 -1.58 -9.20 3.57
N LYS A 61 -2.59 -8.44 4.01
CA LYS A 61 -3.48 -8.90 5.07
C LYS A 61 -4.56 -9.80 4.48
N SER A 62 -4.63 -11.04 4.96
CA SER A 62 -5.68 -11.98 4.59
C SER A 62 -7.01 -11.57 5.24
N LYS A 63 -8.06 -11.41 4.44
CA LYS A 63 -9.40 -11.15 4.96
C LYS A 63 -9.99 -12.39 5.65
N ALA A 64 -9.58 -13.58 5.23
CA ALA A 64 -10.08 -14.82 5.78
C ALA A 64 -9.51 -15.13 7.17
N SER A 65 -8.19 -14.98 7.35
CA SER A 65 -7.50 -15.29 8.61
C SER A 65 -7.26 -14.06 9.50
N GLY A 66 -7.24 -12.86 8.92
CA GLY A 66 -6.83 -11.62 9.58
C GLY A 66 -5.31 -11.46 9.72
N PHE A 67 -4.52 -12.50 9.41
CA PHE A 67 -3.08 -12.44 9.47
C PHE A 67 -2.47 -11.71 8.28
N PHE A 68 -1.32 -11.10 8.50
CA PHE A 68 -0.43 -10.71 7.42
C PHE A 68 0.28 -11.95 6.90
N GLU A 69 0.14 -12.20 5.62
CA GLU A 69 0.66 -13.37 4.92
C GLU A 69 1.58 -12.93 3.79
N PHE A 70 2.49 -13.81 3.37
CA PHE A 70 3.25 -13.57 2.16
C PHE A 70 2.30 -13.49 0.97
N ALA A 71 2.54 -12.50 0.11
CA ALA A 71 1.72 -12.28 -1.07
C ALA A 71 2.15 -13.18 -2.23
N MET A 72 1.18 -13.56 -3.03
CA MET A 72 1.36 -14.14 -4.36
C MET A 72 0.61 -13.29 -5.39
N ILE A 73 0.97 -13.44 -6.65
CA ILE A 73 0.26 -12.79 -7.75
C ILE A 73 -0.85 -13.71 -8.24
N LYS A 74 -2.04 -13.17 -8.36
CA LYS A 74 -3.20 -13.79 -9.04
C LYS A 74 -3.78 -12.83 -10.08
N ARG A 75 -4.67 -13.35 -10.92
CA ARG A 75 -5.53 -12.53 -11.76
C ARG A 75 -6.94 -12.52 -11.19
N ASP A 76 -7.56 -11.35 -11.21
CA ASP A 76 -8.96 -11.18 -10.84
C ASP A 76 -9.89 -11.54 -12.01
N GLU A 77 -11.20 -11.41 -11.81
CA GLU A 77 -12.24 -11.69 -12.81
C GLU A 77 -12.10 -10.82 -14.07
N LYS A 78 -11.49 -9.65 -13.95
CA LYS A 78 -11.20 -8.72 -15.05
C LYS A 78 -9.82 -8.95 -15.68
N ASN A 79 -9.18 -10.11 -15.38
CA ASN A 79 -7.84 -10.48 -15.85
C ASN A 79 -6.71 -9.52 -15.43
N ARG A 80 -6.91 -8.72 -14.37
CA ARG A 80 -5.90 -7.81 -13.81
C ARG A 80 -5.04 -8.51 -12.78
N LEU A 81 -3.77 -8.16 -12.70
CA LEU A 81 -2.89 -8.65 -11.65
C LEU A 81 -3.29 -8.06 -10.29
N ILE A 82 -3.36 -8.91 -9.28
CA ILE A 82 -3.61 -8.52 -7.90
C ILE A 82 -2.66 -9.25 -6.95
N LEU A 83 -2.38 -8.60 -5.80
CA LEU A 83 -1.76 -9.27 -4.68
C LEU A 83 -2.79 -10.11 -3.94
N PHE A 84 -2.45 -11.35 -3.67
CA PHE A 84 -3.32 -12.31 -3.01
C PHE A 84 -2.57 -12.99 -1.85
N PRO A 85 -3.21 -13.24 -0.69
CA PRO A 85 -2.56 -13.95 0.41
C PRO A 85 -2.26 -15.40 0.04
N SER A 86 -1.05 -15.86 0.38
CA SER A 86 -0.59 -17.21 0.06
C SER A 86 -1.10 -18.30 1.02
N GLY A 87 -1.70 -17.91 2.14
CA GLY A 87 -2.00 -18.83 3.26
C GLY A 87 -0.83 -19.03 4.22
N ILE A 88 0.32 -18.42 3.98
CA ILE A 88 1.53 -18.54 4.82
C ILE A 88 1.72 -17.26 5.62
N PRO A 89 1.40 -17.25 6.93
CA PRO A 89 1.52 -16.06 7.75
C PRO A 89 2.99 -15.70 8.01
N VAL A 90 3.21 -14.40 8.18
CA VAL A 90 4.51 -13.90 8.64
C VAL A 90 4.69 -14.26 10.11
N ILE A 91 5.70 -15.06 10.41
CA ILE A 91 6.01 -15.50 11.77
C ILE A 91 7.39 -14.98 12.14
N LYS A 92 7.48 -14.25 13.26
CA LYS A 92 8.76 -13.88 13.85
C LYS A 92 9.29 -15.07 14.65
N ARG A 93 10.28 -15.77 14.12
CA ARG A 93 11.02 -16.81 14.85
C ARG A 93 12.37 -16.24 15.34
N GLY A 94 12.46 -15.91 16.62
CA GLY A 94 13.71 -15.48 17.26
C GLY A 94 14.24 -14.13 16.75
N HIS A 95 15.53 -13.88 16.94
CA HIS A 95 16.24 -12.67 16.49
C HIS A 95 16.66 -12.73 15.01
N SER A 96 16.28 -13.77 14.31
CA SER A 96 16.61 -13.95 12.89
C SER A 96 15.47 -13.48 12.01
N ALA A 97 15.85 -12.80 10.93
CA ALA A 97 14.96 -12.31 9.88
C ALA A 97 13.84 -13.31 9.54
N LEU A 98 12.68 -12.78 9.19
CA LEU A 98 11.52 -13.51 8.70
C LEU A 98 11.98 -14.64 7.73
N ARG A 99 12.13 -15.86 8.26
CA ARG A 99 12.58 -17.01 7.44
C ARG A 99 11.46 -17.42 6.53
N THR A 100 11.72 -17.30 5.26
CA THR A 100 10.94 -17.92 4.19
C THR A 100 11.46 -19.35 4.00
N ASP A 101 11.11 -20.26 4.88
CA ASP A 101 11.40 -21.69 4.68
C ASP A 101 10.49 -22.30 3.59
N HIS A 102 9.59 -21.51 3.04
CA HIS A 102 8.67 -21.90 1.99
C HIS A 102 9.11 -21.32 0.66
N ASN A 103 8.95 -22.06 -0.40
CA ASN A 103 9.24 -21.65 -1.76
C ASN A 103 8.18 -20.66 -2.28
N ILE A 104 8.14 -19.47 -1.67
CA ILE A 104 7.22 -18.40 -2.06
C ILE A 104 7.84 -17.64 -3.22
N PRO A 105 7.16 -17.56 -4.38
CA PRO A 105 7.65 -16.81 -5.51
C PRO A 105 7.87 -15.34 -5.14
N LYS A 106 9.06 -14.83 -5.42
CA LYS A 106 9.37 -13.42 -5.20
C LYS A 106 8.64 -12.56 -6.23
N ILE A 107 7.83 -11.62 -5.76
CA ILE A 107 7.14 -10.66 -6.62
C ILE A 107 8.14 -9.62 -7.13
N THR A 108 8.16 -9.41 -8.43
CA THR A 108 9.08 -8.48 -9.08
C THR A 108 8.55 -7.05 -9.04
N ARG A 109 9.46 -6.07 -9.18
CA ARG A 109 9.06 -4.66 -9.33
C ARG A 109 8.23 -4.42 -10.58
N GLU A 110 8.47 -5.15 -11.65
CA GLU A 110 7.66 -5.08 -12.86
C GLU A 110 6.21 -5.50 -12.60
N GLN A 111 6.00 -6.60 -11.85
CA GLN A 111 4.67 -7.06 -11.46
C GLN A 111 3.94 -6.03 -10.59
N LEU A 112 4.64 -5.44 -9.60
CA LEU A 112 4.09 -4.36 -8.78
C LEU A 112 3.74 -3.14 -9.64
N GLY A 113 4.59 -2.78 -10.60
CA GLY A 113 4.34 -1.69 -11.54
C GLY A 113 3.09 -1.92 -12.40
N LYS A 114 2.84 -3.14 -12.86
CA LYS A 114 1.62 -3.50 -13.61
C LYS A 114 0.37 -3.38 -12.76
N ILE A 115 0.42 -3.78 -11.48
CA ILE A 115 -0.69 -3.61 -10.54
C ILE A 115 -0.94 -2.12 -10.31
N TRP A 116 0.09 -1.34 -10.05
CA TRP A 116 0.01 0.10 -9.84
C TRP A 116 -0.61 0.82 -11.05
N GLN A 117 -0.13 0.53 -12.26
CA GLN A 117 -0.67 1.13 -13.48
C GLN A 117 -2.16 0.79 -13.66
N SER A 118 -2.54 -0.45 -13.42
CA SER A 118 -3.94 -0.89 -13.48
C SER A 118 -4.84 -0.11 -12.50
N ARG A 119 -4.34 0.25 -11.32
CA ARG A 119 -5.08 1.05 -10.32
C ARG A 119 -5.25 2.50 -10.76
N ILE A 120 -4.22 3.09 -11.37
CA ILE A 120 -4.31 4.44 -11.94
C ILE A 120 -5.35 4.48 -13.05
N ASP A 121 -5.31 3.52 -13.98
CA ASP A 121 -6.21 3.46 -15.12
C ASP A 121 -7.67 3.26 -14.66
N GLU A 122 -7.89 2.44 -13.64
CA GLU A 122 -9.21 2.22 -13.06
C GLU A 122 -9.78 3.52 -12.47
N ARG A 123 -8.98 4.27 -11.70
CA ARG A 123 -9.42 5.55 -11.13
C ARG A 123 -9.72 6.58 -12.20
N ARG A 124 -8.87 6.70 -13.20
CA ARG A 124 -9.06 7.62 -14.33
C ARG A 124 -10.36 7.32 -15.09
N ASN A 125 -10.67 6.05 -15.30
CA ASN A 125 -11.90 5.65 -15.98
C ASN A 125 -13.16 5.97 -15.15
N ILE A 126 -13.09 5.88 -13.82
CA ILE A 126 -14.21 6.27 -12.93
C ILE A 126 -14.45 7.78 -12.99
N GLU A 127 -13.38 8.59 -13.03
CA GLU A 127 -13.50 10.05 -13.11
C GLU A 127 -14.05 10.54 -14.45
N LEU A 128 -13.86 9.77 -15.53
CA LEU A 128 -14.34 10.12 -16.89
C LEU A 128 -15.78 9.68 -17.16
N VAL A 129 -16.41 8.89 -16.28
CA VAL A 129 -17.85 8.57 -16.41
C VAL A 129 -18.64 9.76 -15.88
N PRO A 130 -19.36 10.52 -16.74
CA PRO A 130 -20.22 11.60 -16.26
C PRO A 130 -21.28 10.98 -15.36
N ALA A 131 -21.52 11.63 -14.21
CA ALA A 131 -22.67 11.29 -13.38
C ALA A 131 -23.92 11.44 -14.28
N ASN A 132 -24.51 10.31 -14.68
CA ASN A 132 -25.78 10.34 -15.39
C ASN A 132 -26.78 10.98 -14.43
N GLU A 133 -27.19 12.19 -14.79
CA GLU A 133 -28.32 12.84 -14.20
C GLU A 133 -29.54 11.94 -14.36
N SER A 134 -30.01 11.38 -13.28
CA SER A 134 -31.33 10.74 -13.17
C SER A 134 -32.37 11.74 -12.74
#